data_0a8106a11972f71a5b1c4484b4dfa9e0
#
_entry.id   0a8106a11972f71a5b1c4484b4dfa9e0
#
_cell.length_a   1.000
_cell.length_b   1.000
_cell.length_c   1.000
_cell.angle_alpha   90.00
_cell.angle_beta   90.00
_cell.angle_gamma   90.00
#
_symmetry.space_group_name_H-M   'P 1'
#
loop_
_entity.id
_entity.type
_entity.pdbx_description
1 polymer ?
#
loop_
_entity_poly.entity_id
_entity_poly.type
_entity_poly.pdbx_seq_one_letter_code
_entity_poly.pdbx_strand_id
1 'polypeptide(L)'
;MQGWMFGYQRHIWDYETLGALVSRVPNEKMLLLDLAVDYNKHFWHSEVNWEYYKGFYNKQWVYSVIPNMGGKVGMTGVLDFYANGHLEALASANRGNLVAHGLAPEGIENNEVLYELVTDAGWSNRHIDVREWLRQYSMNRYGAAPEQLMTAWDYLMKSVYGSFTDHPRFNWQLRPGSVKNGSINMNADYFRGLESFIAASDKLKDSPYFLTDLCEMTAHYLGGKAELLTKLIDQEYLLGDTLKARFLQSRFETLMLGMDRILSWHPTLRLDRWLSFAKKSARTDAQRKQYEINARRIVTVWGPPVDDYAARIWSGLIGNYYLGRWKEYYRGRESGEPVNLAEWERRWVEENHDSYRWNTDFDIVSFAKEMLALSKDISTAQLLLNRPNMVGTWSLGSGKAKEFEYHIPARMLTNMKGITLEGLKGNGMLECSGLMLVADGIAVVSSSEVISSKNGKLYCKMIVPNGVNANNGCVLTLKLKSKDGNVAGVIACDM
;
A
#
# COMPACT_ATOMS: atom_id res chain seq x y z
N MET A 1 -9.81 -24.11 -18.92
CA MET A 1 -10.65 -23.58 -17.80
C MET A 1 -9.71 -22.96 -16.79
N GLN A 2 -9.95 -21.72 -16.38
CA GLN A 2 -9.09 -21.02 -15.43
C GLN A 2 -9.39 -21.47 -14.00
N GLY A 3 -8.47 -22.18 -13.38
CA GLY A 3 -8.68 -22.79 -12.07
C GLY A 3 -8.60 -21.85 -10.85
N TRP A 4 -8.03 -20.64 -10.99
CA TRP A 4 -7.86 -19.71 -9.86
C TRP A 4 -9.19 -19.24 -9.25
N MET A 5 -10.24 -19.11 -10.05
CA MET A 5 -11.58 -18.73 -9.56
C MET A 5 -12.14 -19.73 -8.57
N PHE A 6 -11.85 -21.01 -8.74
CA PHE A 6 -12.35 -22.05 -7.83
C PHE A 6 -11.71 -21.93 -6.43
N GLY A 7 -10.40 -21.76 -6.38
CA GLY A 7 -9.67 -21.65 -5.13
C GLY A 7 -10.06 -20.42 -4.30
N TYR A 8 -10.37 -19.30 -4.93
CA TYR A 8 -10.82 -18.10 -4.26
C TYR A 8 -12.22 -18.25 -3.63
N GLN A 9 -13.14 -18.94 -4.33
CA GLN A 9 -14.54 -19.06 -3.95
C GLN A 9 -14.87 -20.48 -3.44
N ARG A 10 -14.10 -21.00 -2.47
CA ARG A 10 -14.28 -22.35 -1.92
C ARG A 10 -15.66 -22.62 -1.32
N HIS A 11 -16.41 -21.58 -0.93
CA HIS A 11 -17.80 -21.68 -0.46
C HIS A 11 -18.79 -22.02 -1.58
N ILE A 12 -18.43 -21.77 -2.85
CA ILE A 12 -19.19 -22.17 -4.04
C ILE A 12 -18.58 -23.43 -4.65
N TRP A 13 -17.26 -23.46 -4.74
CA TRP A 13 -16.46 -24.54 -5.32
C TRP A 13 -15.80 -25.32 -4.20
N ASP A 14 -16.62 -25.99 -3.39
CA ASP A 14 -16.11 -26.91 -2.39
C ASP A 14 -15.51 -28.18 -3.02
N TYR A 15 -14.96 -29.05 -2.18
CA TYR A 15 -14.29 -30.26 -2.63
C TYR A 15 -15.20 -31.14 -3.49
N GLU A 16 -16.45 -31.37 -3.08
CA GLU A 16 -17.40 -32.24 -3.77
C GLU A 16 -17.86 -31.61 -5.09
N THR A 17 -18.19 -30.33 -5.10
CA THR A 17 -18.68 -29.61 -6.29
C THR A 17 -17.63 -29.55 -7.39
N LEU A 18 -16.38 -29.17 -7.06
CA LEU A 18 -15.31 -29.15 -8.04
C LEU A 18 -14.98 -30.57 -8.51
N GLY A 19 -14.97 -31.55 -7.61
CA GLY A 19 -14.77 -32.96 -7.94
C GLY A 19 -15.81 -33.47 -8.94
N ALA A 20 -17.07 -33.16 -8.73
CA ALA A 20 -18.16 -33.52 -9.65
C ALA A 20 -17.97 -32.89 -11.04
N LEU A 21 -17.61 -31.59 -11.09
CA LEU A 21 -17.36 -30.87 -12.34
C LEU A 21 -16.26 -31.52 -13.19
N VAL A 22 -15.14 -31.94 -12.56
CA VAL A 22 -13.97 -32.46 -13.29
C VAL A 22 -14.01 -33.97 -13.50
N SER A 23 -14.91 -34.72 -12.81
CA SER A 23 -14.94 -36.17 -12.75
C SER A 23 -15.02 -36.87 -14.11
N ARG A 24 -15.80 -36.29 -15.05
CA ARG A 24 -16.05 -36.92 -16.35
C ARG A 24 -14.97 -36.67 -17.41
N VAL A 25 -13.98 -35.85 -17.11
CA VAL A 25 -12.86 -35.59 -18.02
C VAL A 25 -11.70 -36.51 -17.65
N PRO A 26 -11.14 -37.32 -18.57
CA PRO A 26 -9.96 -38.13 -18.29
C PRO A 26 -8.81 -37.30 -17.73
N ASN A 27 -8.04 -37.88 -16.80
CA ASN A 27 -6.99 -37.13 -16.07
C ASN A 27 -5.93 -36.56 -16.99
N GLU A 28 -5.54 -37.30 -18.01
CA GLU A 28 -4.55 -36.93 -19.02
C GLU A 28 -5.05 -35.86 -20.02
N LYS A 29 -6.36 -35.58 -20.04
CA LYS A 29 -6.99 -34.60 -20.94
C LYS A 29 -7.35 -33.27 -20.25
N MET A 30 -6.99 -33.15 -18.97
CA MET A 30 -7.27 -31.94 -18.21
C MET A 30 -6.00 -31.45 -17.52
N LEU A 31 -5.72 -30.16 -17.68
CA LEU A 31 -4.69 -29.45 -16.94
C LEU A 31 -5.36 -28.35 -16.09
N LEU A 32 -5.17 -28.42 -14.79
CA LEU A 32 -5.63 -27.39 -13.85
C LEU A 32 -4.46 -26.43 -13.54
N LEU A 33 -4.74 -25.17 -13.57
CA LEU A 33 -3.77 -24.15 -13.17
C LEU A 33 -4.10 -23.68 -11.75
N ASP A 34 -3.27 -24.03 -10.77
CA ASP A 34 -3.32 -23.40 -9.45
C ASP A 34 -2.58 -22.05 -9.54
N LEU A 35 -3.28 -21.06 -10.08
CA LEU A 35 -2.72 -19.84 -10.61
C LEU A 35 -2.11 -18.93 -9.53
N ALA A 36 -2.64 -18.95 -8.31
CA ALA A 36 -2.38 -17.98 -7.27
C ALA A 36 -2.09 -18.65 -5.92
N VAL A 37 -1.11 -19.56 -5.90
CA VAL A 37 -0.70 -20.28 -4.68
C VAL A 37 -0.22 -19.30 -3.59
N ASP A 38 0.47 -18.25 -3.98
CA ASP A 38 0.92 -17.15 -3.11
C ASP A 38 -0.26 -16.44 -2.41
N TYR A 39 -1.31 -16.09 -3.14
CA TYR A 39 -2.52 -15.50 -2.56
C TYR A 39 -3.27 -16.47 -1.65
N ASN A 40 -3.36 -17.73 -2.02
CA ASN A 40 -3.97 -18.74 -1.17
C ASN A 40 -3.22 -18.90 0.15
N LYS A 41 -1.88 -18.98 0.10
CA LYS A 41 -1.03 -19.17 1.28
C LYS A 41 -1.04 -17.97 2.21
N HIS A 42 -0.96 -16.76 1.68
CA HIS A 42 -0.65 -15.55 2.47
C HIS A 42 -1.84 -14.63 2.72
N PHE A 43 -2.94 -14.78 1.97
CA PHE A 43 -4.04 -13.82 2.03
C PHE A 43 -5.44 -14.44 2.10
N TRP A 44 -5.81 -15.31 1.14
CA TRP A 44 -7.22 -15.76 1.06
C TRP A 44 -7.60 -16.80 2.10
N HIS A 45 -6.80 -17.82 2.31
CA HIS A 45 -7.21 -19.02 3.06
C HIS A 45 -6.20 -19.54 4.09
N SER A 46 -4.94 -19.17 4.02
CA SER A 46 -3.82 -19.77 4.76
C SER A 46 -3.54 -21.27 4.45
N GLU A 47 -4.49 -21.97 3.83
CA GLU A 47 -4.35 -23.32 3.32
C GLU A 47 -4.29 -23.27 1.78
N VAL A 48 -3.32 -23.92 1.17
CA VAL A 48 -3.14 -23.95 -0.28
C VAL A 48 -4.16 -24.86 -0.97
N ASN A 49 -4.49 -24.56 -2.24
CA ASN A 49 -5.54 -25.29 -2.96
C ASN A 49 -5.21 -26.75 -3.18
N TRP A 50 -3.95 -27.09 -3.45
CA TRP A 50 -3.56 -28.48 -3.69
C TRP A 50 -3.69 -29.37 -2.43
N GLU A 51 -3.60 -28.81 -1.21
CA GLU A 51 -3.96 -29.53 0.01
C GLU A 51 -5.47 -29.65 0.15
N TYR A 52 -6.22 -28.56 0.02
CA TYR A 52 -7.68 -28.54 0.13
C TYR A 52 -8.37 -29.49 -0.86
N TYR A 53 -7.94 -29.48 -2.13
CA TYR A 53 -8.48 -30.35 -3.18
C TYR A 53 -7.74 -31.68 -3.31
N LYS A 54 -6.91 -32.06 -2.34
CA LYS A 54 -6.19 -33.32 -2.26
C LYS A 54 -5.52 -33.73 -3.58
N GLY A 55 -4.65 -32.87 -4.08
CA GLY A 55 -3.94 -33.08 -5.35
C GLY A 55 -4.84 -32.98 -6.58
N PHE A 56 -5.91 -32.16 -6.51
CA PHE A 56 -6.82 -31.89 -7.61
C PHE A 56 -7.41 -33.13 -8.27
N TYR A 57 -7.87 -34.08 -7.45
CA TYR A 57 -8.54 -35.34 -7.92
C TYR A 57 -7.67 -36.14 -8.90
N ASN A 58 -6.36 -36.07 -8.74
CA ASN A 58 -5.36 -36.69 -9.61
C ASN A 58 -5.37 -36.18 -11.07
N LYS A 59 -5.95 -35.01 -11.32
CA LYS A 59 -5.76 -34.31 -12.59
C LYS A 59 -4.33 -33.79 -12.70
N GLN A 60 -3.84 -33.59 -13.92
CA GLN A 60 -2.61 -32.84 -14.12
C GLN A 60 -2.82 -31.39 -13.63
N TRP A 61 -1.85 -30.86 -12.88
CA TRP A 61 -1.93 -29.48 -12.42
C TRP A 61 -0.58 -28.77 -12.38
N VAL A 62 -0.64 -27.44 -12.40
CA VAL A 62 0.53 -26.55 -12.39
C VAL A 62 0.54 -25.76 -11.09
N TYR A 63 1.65 -25.84 -10.35
CA TYR A 63 1.95 -24.90 -9.27
C TYR A 63 2.29 -23.54 -9.87
N SER A 64 1.50 -22.51 -9.65
CA SER A 64 1.72 -21.19 -10.23
C SER A 64 1.44 -20.09 -9.23
N VAL A 65 2.17 -18.98 -9.38
CA VAL A 65 2.06 -17.78 -8.55
C VAL A 65 1.69 -16.57 -9.38
N ILE A 66 1.02 -15.60 -8.74
CA ILE A 66 0.61 -14.33 -9.34
C ILE A 66 1.11 -13.16 -8.48
N PRO A 67 2.38 -12.79 -8.55
CA PRO A 67 2.97 -11.84 -7.59
C PRO A 67 2.44 -10.41 -7.73
N ASN A 68 1.74 -10.07 -8.80
CA ASN A 68 1.27 -8.71 -9.04
C ASN A 68 -0.10 -8.65 -9.73
N MET A 69 -1.17 -8.87 -9.01
CA MET A 69 -2.51 -8.61 -9.53
C MET A 69 -2.67 -7.16 -10.00
N GLY A 70 -3.30 -6.95 -11.17
CA GLY A 70 -3.42 -5.63 -11.80
C GLY A 70 -2.12 -5.10 -12.41
N GLY A 71 -1.05 -5.88 -12.35
CA GLY A 71 0.29 -5.46 -12.80
C GLY A 71 0.84 -4.27 -12.01
N LYS A 72 0.49 -4.14 -10.73
CA LYS A 72 1.02 -3.11 -9.84
C LYS A 72 2.52 -3.28 -9.63
N VAL A 73 3.21 -2.17 -9.48
CA VAL A 73 4.67 -2.13 -9.38
C VAL A 73 5.18 -1.96 -7.93
N GLY A 74 4.28 -2.06 -6.94
CA GLY A 74 4.67 -1.98 -5.54
C GLY A 74 5.49 -3.19 -5.11
N MET A 75 6.54 -2.95 -4.33
CA MET A 75 7.40 -4.02 -3.81
C MET A 75 6.65 -4.87 -2.78
N THR A 76 6.61 -6.17 -3.00
CA THR A 76 6.03 -7.15 -2.07
C THR A 76 6.51 -8.55 -2.44
N GLY A 77 6.36 -9.48 -1.53
CA GLY A 77 6.57 -10.90 -1.75
C GLY A 77 7.46 -11.53 -0.68
N VAL A 78 7.12 -12.76 -0.28
CA VAL A 78 7.98 -13.55 0.63
C VAL A 78 8.97 -14.31 -0.24
N LEU A 79 10.19 -13.76 -0.47
CA LEU A 79 11.15 -14.37 -1.40
C LEU A 79 11.45 -15.83 -1.06
N ASP A 80 11.54 -16.19 0.22
CA ASP A 80 11.76 -17.60 0.61
C ASP A 80 10.61 -18.53 0.15
N PHE A 81 9.36 -18.05 0.21
CA PHE A 81 8.22 -18.79 -0.32
C PHE A 81 8.30 -18.94 -1.84
N TYR A 82 8.67 -17.88 -2.57
CA TYR A 82 8.81 -17.96 -4.03
C TYR A 82 9.98 -18.85 -4.47
N ALA A 83 11.05 -18.90 -3.67
CA ALA A 83 12.18 -19.77 -3.90
C ALA A 83 11.86 -21.26 -3.61
N ASN A 84 11.12 -21.54 -2.54
CA ASN A 84 11.08 -22.88 -1.94
C ASN A 84 9.66 -23.46 -1.77
N GLY A 85 8.59 -22.68 -1.91
CA GLY A 85 7.22 -23.14 -1.67
C GLY A 85 6.75 -24.27 -2.59
N HIS A 86 7.26 -24.36 -3.82
CA HIS A 86 6.97 -25.48 -4.72
C HIS A 86 7.54 -26.80 -4.19
N LEU A 87 8.61 -26.77 -3.38
CA LEU A 87 9.18 -27.98 -2.76
C LEU A 87 8.24 -28.58 -1.70
N GLU A 88 7.45 -27.73 -1.01
CA GLU A 88 6.39 -28.21 -0.10
C GLU A 88 5.36 -29.03 -0.89
N ALA A 89 4.93 -28.54 -2.06
CA ALA A 89 4.01 -29.25 -2.92
C ALA A 89 4.58 -30.57 -3.45
N LEU A 90 5.86 -30.56 -3.86
CA LEU A 90 6.54 -31.77 -4.34
C LEU A 90 6.70 -32.85 -3.26
N ALA A 91 6.88 -32.43 -2.01
CA ALA A 91 7.06 -33.37 -0.87
C ALA A 91 5.72 -33.81 -0.24
N SER A 92 4.61 -33.13 -0.54
CA SER A 92 3.31 -33.44 0.06
C SER A 92 2.73 -34.78 -0.38
N ALA A 93 2.04 -35.45 0.55
CA ALA A 93 1.20 -36.61 0.24
C ALA A 93 0.05 -36.25 -0.73
N ASN A 94 -0.39 -34.96 -0.71
CA ASN A 94 -1.39 -34.42 -1.61
C ASN A 94 -0.81 -33.82 -2.89
N ARG A 95 0.43 -34.15 -3.26
CA ARG A 95 1.05 -33.74 -4.51
C ARG A 95 0.20 -34.04 -5.74
N GLY A 96 -0.54 -35.15 -5.71
CA GLY A 96 -1.31 -35.60 -6.87
C GLY A 96 -0.44 -35.71 -8.12
N ASN A 97 -0.97 -35.23 -9.25
CA ASN A 97 -0.26 -35.22 -10.52
C ASN A 97 0.25 -33.80 -10.85
N LEU A 98 1.15 -33.28 -10.01
CA LEU A 98 1.85 -32.03 -10.26
C LEU A 98 2.82 -32.20 -11.43
N VAL A 99 2.64 -31.45 -12.52
CA VAL A 99 3.40 -31.62 -13.76
C VAL A 99 4.27 -30.43 -14.16
N ALA A 100 4.01 -29.24 -13.59
CA ALA A 100 4.77 -28.05 -13.97
C ALA A 100 4.76 -26.98 -12.87
N HIS A 101 5.72 -26.07 -12.98
CA HIS A 101 5.82 -24.81 -12.26
C HIS A 101 5.45 -23.65 -13.20
N GLY A 102 4.79 -22.60 -12.67
CA GLY A 102 4.29 -21.50 -13.46
C GLY A 102 4.41 -20.14 -12.78
N LEU A 103 4.43 -19.11 -13.60
CA LEU A 103 4.40 -17.70 -13.21
C LEU A 103 3.35 -17.02 -14.08
N ALA A 104 2.38 -16.34 -13.47
CA ALA A 104 1.28 -15.69 -14.16
C ALA A 104 1.19 -14.20 -13.78
N PRO A 105 2.16 -13.36 -14.18
CA PRO A 105 2.13 -11.94 -13.85
C PRO A 105 1.06 -11.22 -14.69
N GLU A 106 0.35 -10.25 -14.08
CA GLU A 106 -0.52 -9.34 -14.83
C GLU A 106 0.24 -8.10 -15.35
N GLY A 107 1.54 -8.04 -15.17
CA GLY A 107 2.51 -7.09 -15.72
C GLY A 107 3.92 -7.57 -15.46
N ILE A 108 4.82 -7.34 -16.40
CA ILE A 108 6.19 -7.90 -16.38
C ILE A 108 7.29 -6.84 -16.26
N GLU A 109 6.93 -5.58 -16.20
CA GLU A 109 7.87 -4.45 -16.21
C GLU A 109 8.12 -3.95 -14.79
N ASN A 110 8.37 -4.85 -13.83
CA ASN A 110 8.65 -4.51 -12.44
C ASN A 110 9.07 -5.74 -11.64
N ASN A 111 9.68 -5.51 -10.47
CA ASN A 111 9.99 -6.53 -9.48
C ASN A 111 10.84 -7.70 -10.05
N GLU A 112 11.86 -7.36 -10.84
CA GLU A 112 12.69 -8.29 -11.60
C GLU A 112 13.31 -9.36 -10.71
N VAL A 113 13.75 -8.97 -9.51
CA VAL A 113 14.35 -9.90 -8.54
C VAL A 113 13.40 -11.05 -8.19
N LEU A 114 12.12 -10.75 -8.02
CA LEU A 114 11.12 -11.77 -7.70
C LEU A 114 10.83 -12.67 -8.90
N TYR A 115 10.69 -12.09 -10.09
CA TYR A 115 10.39 -12.85 -11.30
C TYR A 115 11.55 -13.76 -11.70
N GLU A 116 12.79 -13.29 -11.60
CA GLU A 116 13.96 -14.10 -11.86
C GLU A 116 14.07 -15.25 -10.84
N LEU A 117 13.83 -14.96 -9.54
CA LEU A 117 13.81 -15.99 -8.50
C LEU A 117 12.76 -17.08 -8.77
N VAL A 118 11.53 -16.70 -9.11
CA VAL A 118 10.45 -17.66 -9.41
C VAL A 118 10.78 -18.52 -10.61
N THR A 119 11.38 -17.94 -11.65
CA THR A 119 11.77 -18.71 -12.84
C THR A 119 12.91 -19.66 -12.55
N ASP A 120 13.91 -19.27 -11.78
CA ASP A 120 15.02 -20.13 -11.35
C ASP A 120 14.51 -21.26 -10.45
N ALA A 121 13.60 -20.96 -9.51
CA ALA A 121 12.98 -21.93 -8.63
C ALA A 121 12.28 -23.05 -9.42
N GLY A 122 11.61 -22.72 -10.52
CA GLY A 122 10.93 -23.70 -11.38
C GLY A 122 11.85 -24.77 -11.98
N TRP A 123 13.15 -24.53 -12.04
CA TRP A 123 14.16 -25.48 -12.52
C TRP A 123 14.92 -26.19 -11.39
N SER A 124 14.60 -25.86 -10.13
CA SER A 124 15.27 -26.44 -8.95
C SER A 124 14.37 -27.44 -8.20
N ASN A 125 14.92 -28.57 -7.85
CA ASN A 125 14.33 -29.52 -6.91
C ASN A 125 15.04 -29.53 -5.55
N ARG A 126 15.87 -28.53 -5.27
CA ARG A 126 16.65 -28.37 -4.04
C ARG A 126 16.33 -27.02 -3.41
N HIS A 127 16.49 -26.96 -2.11
CA HIS A 127 16.36 -25.71 -1.36
C HIS A 127 17.32 -24.64 -1.88
N ILE A 128 16.79 -23.46 -2.15
CA ILE A 128 17.51 -22.26 -2.57
C ILE A 128 17.76 -21.41 -1.32
N ASP A 129 19.04 -21.17 -0.99
CA ASP A 129 19.42 -20.12 -0.04
C ASP A 129 19.21 -18.75 -0.72
N VAL A 130 18.17 -18.05 -0.30
CA VAL A 130 17.75 -16.79 -0.93
C VAL A 130 18.82 -15.72 -0.84
N ARG A 131 19.59 -15.65 0.27
CA ARG A 131 20.65 -14.65 0.44
C ARG A 131 21.82 -14.90 -0.52
N GLU A 132 22.22 -16.15 -0.68
CA GLU A 132 23.27 -16.51 -1.66
C GLU A 132 22.76 -16.35 -3.09
N TRP A 133 21.49 -16.68 -3.36
CA TRP A 133 20.89 -16.43 -4.66
C TRP A 133 20.87 -14.91 -4.99
N LEU A 134 20.50 -14.05 -4.06
CA LEU A 134 20.55 -12.58 -4.22
C LEU A 134 21.96 -12.06 -4.49
N ARG A 135 22.98 -12.69 -3.91
CA ARG A 135 24.37 -12.38 -4.22
C ARG A 135 24.71 -12.71 -5.68
N GLN A 136 24.31 -13.90 -6.15
CA GLN A 136 24.51 -14.31 -7.55
C GLN A 136 23.70 -13.43 -8.52
N TYR A 137 22.44 -13.17 -8.20
CA TYR A 137 21.58 -12.25 -8.95
C TYR A 137 22.27 -10.89 -9.13
N SER A 138 22.79 -10.31 -8.03
CA SER A 138 23.46 -9.02 -8.07
C SER A 138 24.74 -9.06 -8.94
N MET A 139 25.54 -10.14 -8.82
CA MET A 139 26.72 -10.33 -9.66
C MET A 139 26.36 -10.43 -11.14
N ASN A 140 25.31 -11.20 -11.48
CA ASN A 140 24.91 -11.42 -12.87
C ASN A 140 24.28 -10.18 -13.48
N ARG A 141 23.40 -9.51 -12.74
CA ARG A 141 22.63 -8.36 -13.24
C ARG A 141 23.44 -7.06 -13.23
N TYR A 142 24.25 -6.82 -12.18
CA TYR A 142 24.94 -5.54 -12.01
C TYR A 142 26.46 -5.63 -12.23
N GLY A 143 27.00 -6.83 -12.34
CA GLY A 143 28.44 -7.08 -12.48
C GLY A 143 29.20 -7.11 -11.15
N ALA A 144 28.58 -6.76 -10.04
CA ALA A 144 29.18 -6.85 -8.70
C ALA A 144 28.09 -6.92 -7.61
N ALA A 145 28.47 -7.43 -6.43
CA ALA A 145 27.62 -7.50 -5.23
C ALA A 145 28.32 -6.84 -4.03
N PRO A 146 28.47 -5.50 -4.02
CA PRO A 146 29.12 -4.81 -2.91
C PRO A 146 28.33 -4.94 -1.61
N GLU A 147 29.00 -4.81 -0.46
CA GLU A 147 28.43 -4.98 0.87
C GLU A 147 27.19 -4.11 1.11
N GLN A 148 27.19 -2.88 0.60
CA GLN A 148 26.04 -1.97 0.69
C GLN A 148 24.80 -2.54 0.00
N LEU A 149 24.98 -3.19 -1.16
CA LEU A 149 23.87 -3.83 -1.88
C LEU A 149 23.39 -5.09 -1.15
N MET A 150 24.27 -5.90 -0.60
CA MET A 150 23.89 -7.06 0.20
C MET A 150 23.16 -6.65 1.47
N THR A 151 23.61 -5.58 2.13
CA THR A 151 22.91 -4.97 3.27
C THR A 151 21.50 -4.47 2.86
N ALA A 152 21.37 -3.91 1.66
CA ALA A 152 20.06 -3.51 1.13
C ALA A 152 19.10 -4.71 1.03
N TRP A 153 19.54 -5.82 0.44
CA TRP A 153 18.75 -7.04 0.35
C TRP A 153 18.38 -7.60 1.73
N ASP A 154 19.31 -7.63 2.67
CA ASP A 154 19.07 -8.11 4.05
C ASP A 154 17.96 -7.30 4.74
N TYR A 155 17.89 -5.98 4.54
CA TYR A 155 16.82 -5.14 5.06
C TYR A 155 15.50 -5.30 4.29
N LEU A 156 15.55 -5.39 2.97
CA LEU A 156 14.34 -5.60 2.16
C LEU A 156 13.68 -6.95 2.44
N MET A 157 14.46 -8.00 2.73
CA MET A 157 13.96 -9.29 3.18
C MET A 157 13.28 -9.23 4.57
N LYS A 158 13.59 -8.24 5.41
CA LYS A 158 12.92 -8.00 6.71
C LYS A 158 11.70 -7.05 6.59
N SER A 159 11.40 -6.59 5.40
CA SER A 159 10.30 -5.69 5.11
C SER A 159 9.43 -6.19 3.95
N VAL A 160 9.52 -5.57 2.81
CA VAL A 160 8.67 -5.85 1.63
C VAL A 160 8.89 -7.23 1.03
N TYR A 161 10.11 -7.75 1.05
CA TYR A 161 10.45 -9.09 0.53
C TYR A 161 10.43 -10.20 1.59
N GLY A 162 9.99 -9.88 2.81
CA GLY A 162 9.65 -10.84 3.86
C GLY A 162 8.16 -10.81 4.22
N SER A 163 7.34 -10.08 3.47
CA SER A 163 5.90 -9.96 3.69
C SER A 163 5.13 -9.99 2.38
N PHE A 164 3.90 -10.47 2.45
CA PHE A 164 2.97 -10.46 1.32
C PHE A 164 1.95 -9.34 1.51
N THR A 165 1.79 -8.52 0.48
CA THR A 165 0.79 -7.45 0.45
C THR A 165 -0.15 -7.69 -0.73
N ASP A 166 -1.44 -7.84 -0.43
CA ASP A 166 -2.46 -7.88 -1.47
C ASP A 166 -2.54 -6.53 -2.19
N HIS A 167 -2.43 -6.56 -3.49
CA HIS A 167 -2.50 -5.35 -4.32
C HIS A 167 -1.56 -4.23 -3.84
N PRO A 168 -0.22 -4.43 -3.85
CA PRO A 168 0.74 -3.49 -3.26
C PRO A 168 0.68 -2.12 -3.93
N ARG A 169 0.34 -1.11 -3.15
CA ARG A 169 0.19 0.30 -3.56
C ARG A 169 0.53 1.22 -2.41
N PHE A 170 0.96 2.43 -2.75
CA PHE A 170 0.91 3.55 -1.82
C PHE A 170 -0.50 4.12 -1.76
N ASN A 171 -0.93 4.66 -0.62
CA ASN A 171 -2.25 5.30 -0.51
C ASN A 171 -2.38 6.55 -1.40
N TRP A 172 -1.27 7.22 -1.68
CA TRP A 172 -1.29 8.35 -2.61
C TRP A 172 -1.61 7.94 -4.07
N GLN A 173 -1.52 6.65 -4.42
CA GLN A 173 -1.98 6.11 -5.70
C GLN A 173 -3.49 5.88 -5.73
N LEU A 174 -4.16 5.93 -4.58
CA LEU A 174 -5.60 5.78 -4.47
C LEU A 174 -6.29 7.13 -4.45
N ARG A 175 -7.60 7.15 -4.76
CA ARG A 175 -8.42 8.34 -4.56
C ARG A 175 -8.36 8.77 -3.09
N PRO A 176 -8.02 10.05 -2.78
CA PRO A 176 -8.00 10.55 -1.41
C PRO A 176 -9.29 10.25 -0.65
N GLY A 177 -9.17 9.81 0.59
CA GLY A 177 -10.30 9.40 1.42
C GLY A 177 -10.77 7.95 1.20
N SER A 178 -10.21 7.23 0.22
CA SER A 178 -10.47 5.79 0.07
C SER A 178 -9.70 4.99 1.12
N VAL A 179 -10.41 4.11 1.83
CA VAL A 179 -9.79 3.11 2.72
C VAL A 179 -9.76 1.80 1.96
N LYS A 180 -8.61 1.42 1.41
CA LYS A 180 -8.42 0.11 0.78
C LYS A 180 -7.26 -0.62 1.44
N ASN A 181 -7.40 -1.93 1.58
CA ASN A 181 -6.31 -2.80 2.01
C ASN A 181 -5.19 -2.80 0.96
N GLY A 182 -3.97 -3.12 1.37
CA GLY A 182 -2.86 -3.31 0.44
C GLY A 182 -1.74 -2.27 0.55
N SER A 183 -1.53 -1.72 1.75
CA SER A 183 -0.36 -0.87 2.02
C SER A 183 0.93 -1.69 1.97
N ILE A 184 1.93 -1.17 1.27
CA ILE A 184 3.29 -1.72 1.25
C ILE A 184 3.83 -1.74 2.69
N ASN A 185 4.56 -2.80 3.06
CA ASN A 185 5.19 -2.89 4.38
C ASN A 185 6.40 -1.97 4.50
N MET A 186 6.15 -0.73 4.88
CA MET A 186 7.15 0.33 5.04
C MET A 186 7.61 0.47 6.50
N ASN A 187 8.12 -0.59 7.08
CA ASN A 187 8.79 -0.52 8.39
C ASN A 187 10.14 0.21 8.30
N ALA A 188 10.86 0.32 9.42
CA ALA A 188 12.17 0.99 9.43
C ALA A 188 13.19 0.33 8.49
N ASP A 189 13.12 -0.98 8.32
CA ASP A 189 14.05 -1.73 7.46
C ASP A 189 13.78 -1.50 5.98
N TYR A 190 12.54 -1.20 5.57
CA TYR A 190 12.22 -0.75 4.22
C TYR A 190 13.05 0.47 3.80
N PHE A 191 13.03 1.52 4.62
CA PHE A 191 13.79 2.74 4.31
C PHE A 191 15.29 2.50 4.36
N ARG A 192 15.79 1.74 5.35
CA ARG A 192 17.22 1.38 5.46
C ARG A 192 17.70 0.57 4.25
N GLY A 193 16.87 -0.36 3.77
CA GLY A 193 17.14 -1.16 2.57
C GLY A 193 17.32 -0.28 1.34
N LEU A 194 16.38 0.63 1.10
CA LEU A 194 16.43 1.54 -0.05
C LEU A 194 17.57 2.57 0.07
N GLU A 195 17.84 3.09 1.25
CA GLU A 195 19.01 3.95 1.51
C GLU A 195 20.34 3.21 1.20
N SER A 196 20.45 1.95 1.62
CA SER A 196 21.63 1.11 1.36
C SER A 196 21.77 0.78 -0.13
N PHE A 197 20.65 0.56 -0.85
CA PHE A 197 20.66 0.37 -2.30
C PHE A 197 21.17 1.61 -3.02
N ILE A 198 20.65 2.78 -2.67
CA ILE A 198 21.12 4.07 -3.25
C ILE A 198 22.62 4.29 -2.94
N ALA A 199 23.07 3.95 -1.73
CA ALA A 199 24.48 4.06 -1.35
C ALA A 199 25.41 3.11 -2.14
N ALA A 200 24.91 1.99 -2.65
CA ALA A 200 25.67 1.08 -3.50
C ALA A 200 26.03 1.69 -4.87
N SER A 201 25.37 2.78 -5.28
CA SER A 201 25.56 3.43 -6.58
C SER A 201 26.99 3.89 -6.84
N ASP A 202 27.77 4.22 -5.81
CA ASP A 202 29.18 4.61 -5.98
C ASP A 202 30.03 3.49 -6.62
N LYS A 203 29.65 2.23 -6.41
CA LYS A 203 30.35 1.05 -6.95
C LYS A 203 29.68 0.46 -8.19
N LEU A 204 28.43 0.85 -8.49
CA LEU A 204 27.59 0.23 -9.53
C LEU A 204 27.12 1.23 -10.60
N LYS A 205 27.58 2.48 -10.55
CA LYS A 205 27.17 3.55 -11.46
C LYS A 205 27.39 3.28 -12.95
N ASP A 206 28.29 2.36 -13.29
CA ASP A 206 28.61 2.00 -14.67
C ASP A 206 27.73 0.83 -15.18
N SER A 207 26.87 0.25 -14.34
CA SER A 207 25.95 -0.82 -14.71
C SER A 207 24.61 -0.24 -15.16
N PRO A 208 24.22 -0.40 -16.43
CA PRO A 208 22.94 0.15 -16.93
C PRO A 208 21.72 -0.49 -16.25
N TYR A 209 21.79 -1.77 -15.91
CA TYR A 209 20.71 -2.44 -15.17
C TYR A 209 20.59 -1.93 -13.74
N PHE A 210 21.71 -1.66 -13.07
CA PHE A 210 21.67 -1.04 -11.76
C PHE A 210 21.06 0.35 -11.82
N LEU A 211 21.39 1.16 -12.82
CA LEU A 211 20.81 2.51 -12.98
C LEU A 211 19.30 2.47 -13.24
N THR A 212 18.81 1.46 -13.99
CA THR A 212 17.36 1.25 -14.16
C THR A 212 16.70 0.93 -12.84
N ASP A 213 17.24 -0.04 -12.09
CA ASP A 213 16.69 -0.44 -10.79
C ASP A 213 16.86 0.69 -9.74
N LEU A 214 17.90 1.52 -9.84
CA LEU A 214 18.07 2.73 -9.02
C LEU A 214 16.92 3.74 -9.22
N CYS A 215 16.39 3.88 -10.45
CA CYS A 215 15.20 4.69 -10.68
C CYS A 215 14.02 4.20 -9.85
N GLU A 216 13.74 2.90 -9.92
CA GLU A 216 12.61 2.28 -9.23
C GLU A 216 12.78 2.29 -7.70
N MET A 217 13.97 1.91 -7.22
CA MET A 217 14.27 1.92 -5.78
C MET A 217 14.20 3.32 -5.18
N THR A 218 14.66 4.33 -5.92
CA THR A 218 14.54 5.74 -5.50
C THR A 218 13.08 6.18 -5.50
N ALA A 219 12.31 5.82 -6.54
CA ALA A 219 10.88 6.13 -6.59
C ALA A 219 10.12 5.44 -5.43
N HIS A 220 10.45 4.21 -5.07
CA HIS A 220 9.87 3.55 -3.91
C HIS A 220 10.24 4.23 -2.58
N TYR A 221 11.48 4.67 -2.43
CA TYR A 221 11.89 5.45 -1.26
C TYR A 221 11.09 6.74 -1.12
N LEU A 222 11.03 7.52 -2.19
CA LEU A 222 10.26 8.78 -2.23
C LEU A 222 8.76 8.53 -2.07
N GLY A 223 8.24 7.45 -2.67
CA GLY A 223 6.86 7.01 -2.52
C GLY A 223 6.48 6.72 -1.07
N GLY A 224 7.35 6.04 -0.33
CA GLY A 224 7.18 5.82 1.11
C GLY A 224 7.21 7.11 1.92
N LYS A 225 8.11 8.05 1.59
CA LYS A 225 8.17 9.36 2.24
C LYS A 225 6.94 10.22 1.89
N ALA A 226 6.47 10.20 0.64
CA ALA A 226 5.24 10.86 0.22
C ALA A 226 4.00 10.28 0.94
N GLU A 227 3.95 8.96 1.14
CA GLU A 227 2.92 8.29 1.95
C GLU A 227 2.88 8.83 3.40
N LEU A 228 4.05 9.03 4.02
CA LEU A 228 4.14 9.63 5.35
C LEU A 228 3.67 11.09 5.34
N LEU A 229 4.00 11.85 4.29
CA LEU A 229 3.56 13.24 4.16
C LEU A 229 2.04 13.35 4.03
N THR A 230 1.35 12.47 3.30
CA THR A 230 -0.12 12.53 3.22
C THR A 230 -0.75 12.39 4.61
N LYS A 231 -0.23 11.47 5.44
CA LYS A 231 -0.68 11.28 6.82
C LYS A 231 -0.38 12.48 7.72
N LEU A 232 0.80 13.08 7.56
CA LEU A 232 1.17 14.30 8.30
C LEU A 232 0.32 15.50 7.90
N ILE A 233 0.02 15.66 6.60
CA ILE A 233 -0.85 16.73 6.10
C ILE A 233 -2.26 16.59 6.70
N ASP A 234 -2.82 15.39 6.66
CA ASP A 234 -4.14 15.13 7.24
C ASP A 234 -4.15 15.39 8.75
N GLN A 235 -3.10 15.00 9.46
CA GLN A 235 -2.91 15.30 10.87
C GLN A 235 -2.92 16.81 11.14
N GLU A 236 -2.19 17.60 10.36
CA GLU A 236 -2.13 19.05 10.57
C GLU A 236 -3.47 19.73 10.26
N TYR A 237 -4.20 19.27 9.26
CA TYR A 237 -5.57 19.74 9.03
C TYR A 237 -6.51 19.40 10.20
N LEU A 238 -6.42 18.19 10.76
CA LEU A 238 -7.20 17.79 11.93
C LEU A 238 -6.85 18.64 13.15
N LEU A 239 -5.59 19.05 13.30
CA LEU A 239 -5.12 19.94 14.35
C LEU A 239 -5.40 21.44 14.07
N GLY A 240 -5.98 21.78 12.90
CA GLY A 240 -6.27 23.15 12.52
C GLY A 240 -5.06 23.99 12.11
N ASP A 241 -3.88 23.36 11.89
CA ASP A 241 -2.68 24.06 11.43
C ASP A 241 -2.57 24.03 9.90
N THR A 242 -3.33 24.93 9.28
CA THR A 242 -3.36 25.03 7.81
C THR A 242 -2.04 25.53 7.21
N LEU A 243 -1.26 26.34 7.94
CA LEU A 243 0.04 26.81 7.46
C LEU A 243 1.05 25.67 7.37
N LYS A 244 1.11 24.84 8.40
CA LYS A 244 1.98 23.67 8.40
C LYS A 244 1.49 22.62 7.40
N ALA A 245 0.18 22.43 7.26
CA ALA A 245 -0.38 21.56 6.22
C ALA A 245 0.07 21.98 4.82
N ARG A 246 0.00 23.26 4.47
CA ARG A 246 0.48 23.81 3.19
C ARG A 246 1.99 23.63 2.99
N PHE A 247 2.78 23.84 4.03
CA PHE A 247 4.21 23.57 3.97
C PHE A 247 4.50 22.08 3.65
N LEU A 248 3.80 21.17 4.30
CA LEU A 248 3.94 19.74 4.03
C LEU A 248 3.42 19.35 2.65
N GLN A 249 2.36 19.99 2.14
CA GLN A 249 1.90 19.81 0.75
C GLN A 249 2.97 20.21 -0.27
N SER A 250 3.64 21.33 -0.05
CA SER A 250 4.73 21.74 -0.96
C SER A 250 5.88 20.72 -0.95
N ARG A 251 6.19 20.11 0.19
CA ARG A 251 7.15 19.00 0.28
C ARG A 251 6.65 17.74 -0.43
N PHE A 252 5.37 17.40 -0.25
CA PHE A 252 4.73 16.30 -0.97
C PHE A 252 4.82 16.47 -2.49
N GLU A 253 4.49 17.67 -2.99
CA GLU A 253 4.64 18.02 -4.40
C GLU A 253 6.08 17.84 -4.88
N THR A 254 7.07 18.32 -4.12
CA THR A 254 8.49 18.18 -4.43
C THR A 254 8.89 16.70 -4.58
N LEU A 255 8.43 15.81 -3.67
CA LEU A 255 8.75 14.40 -3.76
C LEU A 255 8.04 13.71 -4.92
N MET A 256 6.76 14.04 -5.18
CA MET A 256 6.02 13.50 -6.32
C MET A 256 6.67 13.87 -7.65
N LEU A 257 7.08 15.14 -7.81
CA LEU A 257 7.78 15.59 -9.00
C LEU A 257 9.20 15.00 -9.11
N GLY A 258 9.88 14.79 -7.99
CA GLY A 258 11.16 14.07 -7.93
C GLY A 258 11.04 12.63 -8.40
N MET A 259 10.00 11.91 -7.95
CA MET A 259 9.69 10.55 -8.45
C MET A 259 9.40 10.55 -9.95
N ASP A 260 8.54 11.47 -10.40
CA ASP A 260 8.17 11.59 -11.81
C ASP A 260 9.41 11.83 -12.68
N ARG A 261 10.31 12.71 -12.23
CA ARG A 261 11.55 13.04 -12.94
C ARG A 261 12.52 11.86 -13.00
N ILE A 262 12.80 11.16 -11.88
CA ILE A 262 13.78 10.07 -11.89
C ILE A 262 13.31 8.91 -12.77
N LEU A 263 12.02 8.58 -12.74
CA LEU A 263 11.44 7.54 -13.57
C LEU A 263 11.42 7.89 -15.07
N SER A 264 11.47 9.18 -15.41
CA SER A 264 11.54 9.61 -16.80
C SER A 264 12.84 9.22 -17.51
N TRP A 265 13.89 8.90 -16.72
CA TRP A 265 15.18 8.51 -17.23
C TRP A 265 15.13 7.23 -18.05
N HIS A 266 14.30 6.24 -17.66
CA HIS A 266 14.18 4.98 -18.37
C HIS A 266 12.85 4.86 -19.14
N PRO A 267 12.88 4.52 -20.45
CA PRO A 267 11.67 4.51 -21.28
C PRO A 267 10.56 3.57 -20.80
N THR A 268 10.89 2.44 -20.15
CA THR A 268 9.90 1.47 -19.67
C THR A 268 9.08 1.99 -18.50
N LEU A 269 9.60 3.00 -17.80
CA LEU A 269 8.97 3.59 -16.60
C LEU A 269 8.15 4.84 -16.93
N ARG A 270 7.65 4.96 -18.16
CA ARG A 270 7.00 6.17 -18.67
C ARG A 270 5.62 5.90 -19.27
N LEU A 271 4.66 6.74 -18.89
CA LEU A 271 3.29 6.70 -19.43
C LEU A 271 3.23 6.93 -20.94
N ASP A 272 4.06 7.83 -21.47
CA ASP A 272 4.04 8.15 -22.90
C ASP A 272 4.40 6.95 -23.79
N ARG A 273 5.30 6.06 -23.33
CA ARG A 273 5.59 4.79 -24.01
C ARG A 273 4.34 3.91 -24.09
N TRP A 274 3.64 3.73 -22.99
CA TRP A 274 2.38 2.97 -22.91
C TRP A 274 1.33 3.52 -23.87
N LEU A 275 1.10 4.84 -23.83
CA LEU A 275 0.15 5.52 -24.72
C LEU A 275 0.57 5.42 -26.19
N SER A 276 1.88 5.44 -26.47
CA SER A 276 2.39 5.32 -27.84
C SER A 276 2.07 3.96 -28.45
N PHE A 277 2.18 2.87 -27.67
CA PHE A 277 1.84 1.54 -28.13
C PHE A 277 0.36 1.40 -28.47
N ALA A 278 -0.51 1.94 -27.61
CA ALA A 278 -1.94 1.96 -27.87
C ALA A 278 -2.25 2.70 -29.19
N LYS A 279 -1.65 3.88 -29.38
CA LYS A 279 -1.86 4.71 -30.56
C LYS A 279 -1.32 4.09 -31.87
N LYS A 280 -0.24 3.31 -31.81
CA LYS A 280 0.34 2.65 -32.99
C LYS A 280 -0.62 1.64 -33.64
N SER A 281 -1.53 1.05 -32.88
CA SER A 281 -2.51 0.09 -33.39
C SER A 281 -3.71 0.74 -34.10
N ALA A 282 -3.85 2.07 -34.01
CA ALA A 282 -4.97 2.81 -34.59
C ALA A 282 -4.78 3.03 -36.10
N ARG A 283 -5.88 2.90 -36.87
CA ARG A 283 -5.93 3.15 -38.32
C ARG A 283 -6.53 4.51 -38.66
N THR A 284 -7.28 5.12 -37.73
CA THR A 284 -7.92 6.43 -37.91
C THR A 284 -7.65 7.32 -36.69
N ASP A 285 -7.83 8.63 -36.82
CA ASP A 285 -7.66 9.56 -35.67
C ASP A 285 -8.71 9.32 -34.58
N ALA A 286 -9.93 8.94 -34.96
CA ALA A 286 -10.95 8.56 -33.98
C ALA A 286 -10.52 7.32 -33.16
N GLN A 287 -9.99 6.28 -33.82
CA GLN A 287 -9.42 5.12 -33.13
C GLN A 287 -8.22 5.51 -32.27
N ARG A 288 -7.32 6.37 -32.77
CA ARG A 288 -6.15 6.85 -32.04
C ARG A 288 -6.55 7.50 -30.73
N LYS A 289 -7.55 8.40 -30.76
CA LYS A 289 -8.11 9.05 -29.57
C LYS A 289 -8.74 8.03 -28.62
N GLN A 290 -9.56 7.11 -29.15
CA GLN A 290 -10.24 6.11 -28.32
C GLN A 290 -9.27 5.13 -27.66
N TYR A 291 -8.22 4.71 -28.37
CA TYR A 291 -7.21 3.80 -27.81
C TYR A 291 -6.37 4.49 -26.74
N GLU A 292 -6.06 5.77 -26.91
CA GLU A 292 -5.38 6.55 -25.88
C GLU A 292 -6.25 6.68 -24.61
N ILE A 293 -7.54 7.00 -24.76
CA ILE A 293 -8.51 7.05 -23.63
C ILE A 293 -8.55 5.69 -22.90
N ASN A 294 -8.66 4.59 -23.65
CA ASN A 294 -8.68 3.26 -23.04
C ASN A 294 -7.36 2.92 -22.33
N ALA A 295 -6.23 3.28 -22.91
CA ALA A 295 -4.92 3.06 -22.32
C ALA A 295 -4.72 3.86 -21.02
N ARG A 296 -5.20 5.11 -20.97
CA ARG A 296 -5.22 5.92 -19.73
C ARG A 296 -6.15 5.30 -18.69
N ARG A 297 -7.34 4.86 -19.09
CA ARG A 297 -8.35 4.27 -18.20
C ARG A 297 -7.82 3.02 -17.50
N ILE A 298 -7.13 2.14 -18.21
CA ILE A 298 -6.61 0.88 -17.67
C ILE A 298 -5.64 1.12 -16.50
N VAL A 299 -4.78 2.14 -16.58
CA VAL A 299 -3.76 2.42 -15.55
C VAL A 299 -4.21 3.44 -14.50
N THR A 300 -5.47 3.86 -14.52
CA THR A 300 -6.06 4.82 -13.59
C THR A 300 -7.41 4.31 -13.04
N VAL A 301 -8.52 4.87 -13.52
CA VAL A 301 -9.87 4.56 -13.01
C VAL A 301 -10.31 3.13 -13.27
N TRP A 302 -9.72 2.41 -14.21
CA TRP A 302 -10.12 1.07 -14.64
C TRP A 302 -11.62 0.98 -14.92
N GLY A 303 -12.42 0.87 -13.87
CA GLY A 303 -13.88 0.89 -13.85
C GLY A 303 -14.42 0.44 -12.49
N PRO A 304 -15.50 1.08 -11.99
CA PRO A 304 -16.09 0.69 -10.70
C PRO A 304 -16.45 -0.80 -10.65
N PRO A 305 -16.27 -1.48 -9.51
CA PRO A 305 -15.80 -0.96 -8.21
C PRO A 305 -14.27 -1.03 -8.01
N VAL A 306 -13.48 -1.25 -9.04
CA VAL A 306 -12.03 -1.55 -8.95
C VAL A 306 -11.14 -0.37 -9.35
N ASP A 307 -11.57 0.84 -9.02
CA ASP A 307 -10.79 2.06 -9.27
C ASP A 307 -9.33 1.91 -8.80
N ASP A 308 -8.39 2.44 -9.58
CA ASP A 308 -6.95 2.31 -9.37
C ASP A 308 -6.44 0.85 -9.33
N TYR A 309 -7.18 -0.10 -9.93
CA TYR A 309 -6.80 -1.52 -9.90
C TYR A 309 -5.41 -1.78 -10.48
N ALA A 310 -5.10 -1.17 -11.60
CA ALA A 310 -3.82 -1.34 -12.28
C ALA A 310 -2.86 -0.14 -12.11
N ALA A 311 -2.90 0.49 -10.93
CA ALA A 311 -2.05 1.64 -10.62
C ALA A 311 -0.56 1.37 -10.85
N ARG A 312 0.11 2.27 -11.59
CA ARG A 312 1.53 2.19 -11.92
C ARG A 312 2.32 3.32 -11.26
N ILE A 313 3.59 3.07 -11.02
CA ILE A 313 4.56 4.08 -10.60
C ILE A 313 5.36 4.48 -11.84
N TRP A 314 4.78 5.32 -12.69
CA TRP A 314 5.38 5.77 -13.95
C TRP A 314 5.48 7.28 -14.03
N SER A 315 6.57 7.76 -14.63
CA SER A 315 6.69 9.17 -15.02
C SER A 315 5.55 9.58 -15.94
N GLY A 316 5.03 10.77 -15.75
CA GLY A 316 3.84 11.29 -16.42
C GLY A 316 2.53 10.89 -15.73
N LEU A 317 2.48 9.73 -15.06
CA LEU A 317 1.32 9.33 -14.26
C LEU A 317 1.40 9.94 -12.86
N ILE A 318 2.59 9.91 -12.24
CA ILE A 318 2.82 10.45 -10.89
C ILE A 318 2.61 11.97 -10.88
N GLY A 319 3.29 12.70 -11.77
CA GLY A 319 3.24 14.16 -11.79
C GLY A 319 1.91 14.72 -12.28
N ASN A 320 1.24 14.03 -13.20
CA ASN A 320 0.01 14.52 -13.83
C ASN A 320 -1.26 14.00 -13.16
N TYR A 321 -1.39 12.68 -12.99
CA TYR A 321 -2.62 12.08 -12.48
C TYR A 321 -2.66 12.06 -10.95
N TYR A 322 -1.72 11.40 -10.30
CA TYR A 322 -1.78 11.27 -8.84
C TYR A 322 -1.59 12.60 -8.14
N LEU A 323 -0.54 13.35 -8.48
CA LEU A 323 -0.31 14.68 -7.89
C LEU A 323 -1.44 15.65 -8.22
N GLY A 324 -1.96 15.66 -9.45
CA GLY A 324 -3.09 16.51 -9.85
C GLY A 324 -4.35 16.21 -9.03
N ARG A 325 -4.66 14.93 -8.82
CA ARG A 325 -5.78 14.47 -7.99
C ARG A 325 -5.64 14.90 -6.52
N TRP A 326 -4.43 14.79 -5.95
CA TRP A 326 -4.16 15.25 -4.60
C TRP A 326 -4.22 16.77 -4.45
N LYS A 327 -3.75 17.55 -5.45
CA LYS A 327 -3.90 18.99 -5.47
C LYS A 327 -5.37 19.41 -5.46
N GLU A 328 -6.20 18.74 -6.25
CA GLU A 328 -7.64 19.00 -6.28
C GLU A 328 -8.31 18.67 -4.92
N TYR A 329 -7.93 17.55 -4.32
CA TYR A 329 -8.38 17.19 -2.97
C TYR A 329 -8.00 18.25 -1.92
N TYR A 330 -6.74 18.67 -1.90
CA TYR A 330 -6.29 19.69 -0.95
C TYR A 330 -6.93 21.05 -1.19
N ARG A 331 -7.18 21.41 -2.45
CA ARG A 331 -7.95 22.63 -2.79
C ARG A 331 -9.33 22.61 -2.12
N GLY A 332 -10.04 21.50 -2.19
CA GLY A 332 -11.33 21.34 -1.52
C GLY A 332 -11.22 21.41 0.01
N ARG A 333 -10.18 20.81 0.59
CA ARG A 333 -9.92 20.88 2.04
C ARG A 333 -9.65 22.31 2.52
N GLU A 334 -9.00 23.13 1.71
CA GLU A 334 -8.68 24.52 2.03
C GLU A 334 -9.85 25.47 1.84
N SER A 335 -10.62 25.32 0.77
CA SER A 335 -11.78 26.16 0.49
C SER A 335 -13.02 25.80 1.33
N GLY A 336 -13.06 24.59 1.88
CA GLY A 336 -14.26 24.02 2.50
C GLY A 336 -15.33 23.59 1.50
N GLU A 337 -15.04 23.69 0.18
CA GLU A 337 -15.96 23.30 -0.88
C GLU A 337 -15.76 21.84 -1.28
N PRO A 338 -16.84 21.06 -1.44
CA PRO A 338 -16.74 19.68 -1.87
C PRO A 338 -16.13 19.58 -3.28
N VAL A 339 -15.20 18.68 -3.47
CA VAL A 339 -14.61 18.38 -4.79
C VAL A 339 -15.10 17.04 -5.31
N ASN A 340 -15.47 16.98 -6.58
CA ASN A 340 -15.84 15.75 -7.25
C ASN A 340 -14.62 15.11 -7.91
N LEU A 341 -13.86 14.32 -7.14
CA LEU A 341 -12.65 13.66 -7.64
C LEU A 341 -12.95 12.64 -8.75
N ALA A 342 -14.10 11.96 -8.72
CA ALA A 342 -14.49 11.04 -9.78
C ALA A 342 -14.67 11.75 -11.14
N GLU A 343 -15.26 12.94 -11.12
CA GLU A 343 -15.40 13.78 -12.32
C GLU A 343 -14.06 14.32 -12.80
N TRP A 344 -13.16 14.71 -11.88
CA TRP A 344 -11.80 15.13 -12.21
C TRP A 344 -11.03 13.99 -12.90
N GLU A 345 -11.11 12.77 -12.38
CA GLU A 345 -10.48 11.57 -12.94
C GLU A 345 -11.04 11.24 -14.33
N ARG A 346 -12.37 11.31 -14.50
CA ARG A 346 -13.01 11.10 -15.80
C ARG A 346 -12.49 12.08 -16.84
N ARG A 347 -12.43 13.37 -16.51
CA ARG A 347 -11.90 14.41 -17.41
C ARG A 347 -10.44 14.15 -17.74
N TRP A 348 -9.61 13.78 -16.76
CA TRP A 348 -8.21 13.45 -17.01
C TRP A 348 -8.05 12.29 -18.00
N VAL A 349 -8.90 11.27 -17.93
CA VAL A 349 -8.88 10.13 -18.88
C VAL A 349 -9.29 10.56 -20.28
N GLU A 350 -10.33 11.39 -20.43
CA GLU A 350 -10.97 11.73 -21.70
C GLU A 350 -10.31 12.92 -22.42
N GLU A 351 -9.73 13.85 -21.67
CA GLU A 351 -9.07 15.03 -22.18
C GLU A 351 -7.59 14.76 -22.47
N ASN A 352 -7.05 15.48 -23.46
CA ASN A 352 -5.62 15.38 -23.74
C ASN A 352 -4.86 16.28 -22.79
N HIS A 353 -4.10 15.68 -21.88
CA HIS A 353 -3.22 16.40 -20.99
C HIS A 353 -1.79 16.30 -21.48
N ASP A 354 -1.11 17.41 -21.61
CA ASP A 354 0.33 17.41 -21.83
C ASP A 354 1.00 16.81 -20.59
N SER A 355 1.60 15.63 -20.77
CA SER A 355 2.42 15.02 -19.74
C SER A 355 3.66 15.89 -19.49
N TYR A 356 4.13 15.94 -18.25
CA TYR A 356 5.44 16.51 -17.94
C TYR A 356 6.49 15.89 -18.86
N ARG A 357 7.19 16.71 -19.60
CA ARG A 357 8.34 16.28 -20.40
C ARG A 357 9.60 16.72 -19.68
N TRP A 358 10.18 15.78 -18.97
CA TRP A 358 11.45 16.03 -18.32
C TRP A 358 12.60 15.99 -19.35
N ASN A 359 13.61 16.82 -19.11
CA ASN A 359 14.91 16.56 -19.71
C ASN A 359 15.47 15.30 -19.04
N THR A 360 15.74 14.27 -19.83
CA THR A 360 16.24 12.97 -19.37
C THR A 360 17.78 12.92 -19.32
N ASP A 361 18.45 13.99 -19.75
CA ASP A 361 19.90 14.15 -19.65
C ASP A 361 20.28 14.74 -18.30
N PHE A 362 20.40 13.88 -17.29
CA PHE A 362 20.86 14.25 -15.95
C PHE A 362 21.58 13.07 -15.27
N ASP A 363 22.47 13.39 -14.33
CA ASP A 363 23.14 12.37 -13.50
C ASP A 363 22.13 11.78 -12.49
N ILE A 364 21.70 10.56 -12.79
CA ILE A 364 20.71 9.84 -12.00
C ILE A 364 21.21 9.51 -10.59
N VAL A 365 22.50 9.21 -10.43
CA VAL A 365 23.10 8.88 -9.11
C VAL A 365 23.09 10.11 -8.22
N SER A 366 23.55 11.25 -8.74
CA SER A 366 23.55 12.52 -8.01
C SER A 366 22.12 12.92 -7.66
N PHE A 367 21.17 12.80 -8.59
CA PHE A 367 19.78 13.12 -8.36
C PHE A 367 19.12 12.22 -7.31
N ALA A 368 19.38 10.90 -7.34
CA ALA A 368 18.87 9.97 -6.33
C ALA A 368 19.36 10.34 -4.92
N LYS A 369 20.64 10.68 -4.78
CA LYS A 369 21.25 11.12 -3.51
C LYS A 369 20.69 12.46 -3.02
N GLU A 370 20.48 13.40 -3.92
CA GLU A 370 19.82 14.69 -3.61
C GLU A 370 18.42 14.48 -3.04
N MET A 371 17.60 13.68 -3.72
CA MET A 371 16.23 13.41 -3.30
C MET A 371 16.17 12.63 -1.97
N LEU A 372 17.11 11.73 -1.74
CA LEU A 372 17.25 11.06 -0.45
C LEU A 372 17.55 12.08 0.67
N ALA A 373 18.51 12.98 0.45
CA ALA A 373 18.87 14.01 1.43
C ALA A 373 17.70 14.95 1.74
N LEU A 374 16.93 15.37 0.73
CA LEU A 374 15.76 16.25 0.87
C LEU A 374 14.60 15.63 1.69
N SER A 375 14.53 14.31 1.77
CA SER A 375 13.41 13.61 2.41
C SER A 375 13.79 12.80 3.65
N LYS A 376 15.07 12.78 4.03
CA LYS A 376 15.60 11.97 5.14
C LYS A 376 14.93 12.29 6.49
N ASP A 377 14.59 13.54 6.74
CA ASP A 377 13.95 14.01 7.98
C ASP A 377 12.48 13.57 8.12
N ILE A 378 11.83 13.15 7.02
CA ILE A 378 10.44 12.66 7.05
C ILE A 378 10.43 11.27 7.66
N SER A 379 9.76 11.12 8.81
CA SER A 379 9.73 9.87 9.55
C SER A 379 8.40 9.63 10.27
N THR A 380 8.14 8.38 10.62
CA THR A 380 6.96 7.98 11.41
C THR A 380 6.94 8.58 12.81
N ALA A 381 8.09 9.01 13.35
CA ALA A 381 8.18 9.67 14.64
C ALA A 381 7.38 10.99 14.73
N GLN A 382 7.11 11.60 13.58
CA GLN A 382 6.30 12.83 13.47
C GLN A 382 4.79 12.55 13.48
N LEU A 383 4.37 11.28 13.30
CA LEU A 383 2.97 10.90 13.30
C LEU A 383 2.46 10.74 14.73
N LEU A 384 1.63 11.66 15.18
CA LEU A 384 0.98 11.61 16.49
C LEU A 384 0.03 10.42 16.60
N LEU A 385 -0.61 10.03 15.49
CA LEU A 385 -1.55 8.91 15.41
C LEU A 385 -0.89 7.52 15.56
N ASN A 386 0.45 7.43 15.58
CA ASN A 386 1.18 6.19 15.89
C ASN A 386 1.43 5.99 17.40
N ARG A 387 0.94 6.89 18.26
CA ARG A 387 1.03 6.68 19.71
C ARG A 387 0.20 5.46 20.09
N PRO A 388 0.70 4.59 20.97
CA PRO A 388 -0.08 3.47 21.48
C PRO A 388 -1.44 3.93 22.00
N ASN A 389 -2.48 3.18 21.68
CA ASN A 389 -3.85 3.40 22.16
C ASN A 389 -4.53 4.71 21.71
N MET A 390 -3.98 5.42 20.73
CA MET A 390 -4.66 6.58 20.18
C MET A 390 -5.94 6.20 19.44
N VAL A 391 -7.00 7.00 19.65
CA VAL A 391 -8.34 6.81 19.07
C VAL A 391 -8.64 7.87 18.03
N GLY A 392 -8.12 9.08 18.20
CA GLY A 392 -8.39 10.16 17.27
C GLY A 392 -7.77 11.50 17.66
N THR A 393 -8.21 12.54 16.97
CA THR A 393 -7.82 13.94 17.19
C THR A 393 -9.05 14.82 17.42
N TRP A 394 -8.85 15.99 18.01
CA TRP A 394 -9.87 17.00 18.20
C TRP A 394 -9.32 18.40 17.98
N SER A 395 -10.17 19.32 17.53
CA SER A 395 -9.84 20.75 17.43
C SER A 395 -11.06 21.60 17.79
N LEU A 396 -10.82 22.70 18.50
CA LEU A 396 -11.82 23.61 19.03
C LEU A 396 -11.44 25.06 18.75
N GLY A 397 -12.41 25.86 18.31
CA GLY A 397 -12.32 27.30 18.32
C GLY A 397 -12.59 27.88 19.71
N SER A 398 -12.09 29.09 19.97
CA SER A 398 -12.31 29.80 21.24
C SER A 398 -13.80 29.95 21.57
N GLY A 399 -14.17 29.58 22.77
CA GLY A 399 -15.53 29.70 23.30
C GLY A 399 -16.57 28.75 22.70
N LYS A 400 -16.22 27.95 21.69
CA LYS A 400 -17.15 27.03 21.00
C LYS A 400 -17.09 25.63 21.62
N ALA A 401 -18.27 25.03 21.79
CA ALA A 401 -18.41 23.62 22.13
C ALA A 401 -18.65 22.82 20.83
N LYS A 402 -18.09 21.63 20.77
CA LYS A 402 -18.25 20.68 19.65
C LYS A 402 -18.38 19.26 20.16
N GLU A 403 -19.24 18.50 19.56
CA GLU A 403 -19.38 17.06 19.81
C GLU A 403 -18.44 16.29 18.89
N PHE A 404 -17.86 15.22 19.42
CA PHE A 404 -16.95 14.32 18.76
C PHE A 404 -17.41 12.89 18.97
N GLU A 405 -17.18 12.08 17.93
CA GLU A 405 -17.44 10.66 17.92
C GLU A 405 -16.18 9.91 17.49
N TYR A 406 -15.84 8.85 18.24
CA TYR A 406 -14.66 8.03 17.98
C TYR A 406 -15.02 6.55 18.09
N HIS A 407 -14.53 5.75 17.18
CA HIS A 407 -14.61 4.29 17.28
C HIS A 407 -13.44 3.74 18.09
N ILE A 408 -13.72 3.03 19.17
CA ILE A 408 -12.74 2.32 19.98
C ILE A 408 -12.77 0.84 19.60
N PRO A 409 -11.69 0.29 19.02
CA PRO A 409 -11.62 -1.12 18.65
C PRO A 409 -11.75 -2.06 19.85
N ALA A 410 -12.36 -3.22 19.65
CA ALA A 410 -12.58 -4.22 20.70
C ALA A 410 -11.30 -4.58 21.49
N ARG A 411 -10.16 -4.67 20.82
CA ARG A 411 -8.86 -4.97 21.45
C ARG A 411 -8.42 -3.96 22.51
N MET A 412 -8.92 -2.72 22.45
CA MET A 412 -8.59 -1.67 23.41
C MET A 412 -9.54 -1.66 24.62
N LEU A 413 -10.68 -2.31 24.51
CA LEU A 413 -11.72 -2.25 25.57
C LEU A 413 -11.40 -3.16 26.76
N THR A 414 -10.75 -4.29 26.54
CA THR A 414 -10.51 -5.32 27.57
C THR A 414 -9.71 -4.81 28.79
N ASN A 415 -8.78 -3.90 28.57
CA ASN A 415 -7.92 -3.36 29.63
C ASN A 415 -8.08 -1.84 29.82
N MET A 416 -9.10 -1.25 29.20
CA MET A 416 -9.29 0.20 29.25
C MET A 416 -9.66 0.68 30.66
N LYS A 417 -8.90 1.61 31.21
CA LYS A 417 -9.13 2.28 32.49
C LYS A 417 -9.76 3.64 32.34
N GLY A 418 -9.60 4.25 31.16
CA GLY A 418 -10.13 5.56 30.89
C GLY A 418 -9.72 6.07 29.50
N ILE A 419 -10.00 7.33 29.28
CA ILE A 419 -9.52 8.08 28.11
C ILE A 419 -8.73 9.30 28.58
N THR A 420 -7.69 9.63 27.84
CA THR A 420 -6.91 10.85 28.01
C THR A 420 -7.08 11.75 26.78
N LEU A 421 -7.47 13.00 27.04
CA LEU A 421 -7.42 14.08 26.05
C LEU A 421 -6.19 14.92 26.32
N GLU A 422 -5.31 15.06 25.35
CA GLU A 422 -4.08 15.84 25.45
C GLU A 422 -4.07 16.94 24.40
N GLY A 423 -4.04 18.20 24.86
CA GLY A 423 -3.85 19.36 23.99
C GLY A 423 -2.41 19.45 23.50
N LEU A 424 -2.22 19.55 22.22
CA LEU A 424 -0.91 19.66 21.58
C LEU A 424 -0.65 21.06 20.99
N LYS A 425 -1.71 21.83 20.78
CA LYS A 425 -1.67 23.20 20.26
C LYS A 425 -2.65 24.08 21.02
N GLY A 426 -2.23 25.32 21.28
CA GLY A 426 -3.00 26.29 22.08
C GLY A 426 -2.88 26.03 23.58
N ASN A 427 -3.19 27.07 24.36
CA ASN A 427 -3.10 27.06 25.83
C ASN A 427 -4.47 27.20 26.50
N GLY A 428 -5.56 26.93 25.79
CA GLY A 428 -6.91 27.11 26.30
C GLY A 428 -7.29 26.06 27.34
N MET A 429 -8.15 26.47 28.28
CA MET A 429 -8.77 25.55 29.24
C MET A 429 -9.77 24.65 28.50
N LEU A 430 -9.59 23.35 28.60
CA LEU A 430 -10.44 22.32 28.00
C LEU A 430 -11.50 21.85 28.99
N GLU A 431 -12.75 21.84 28.58
CA GLU A 431 -13.87 21.22 29.31
C GLU A 431 -14.42 20.05 28.48
N CYS A 432 -14.66 18.93 29.15
CA CYS A 432 -15.32 17.75 28.58
C CYS A 432 -16.62 17.49 29.34
N SER A 433 -17.68 17.23 28.59
CA SER A 433 -19.00 16.88 29.15
C SER A 433 -19.70 15.86 28.23
N GLY A 434 -20.80 15.26 28.70
CA GLY A 434 -21.62 14.36 27.90
C GLY A 434 -20.88 13.15 27.38
N LEU A 435 -19.99 12.61 28.18
CA LEU A 435 -19.15 11.46 27.84
C LEU A 435 -20.00 10.18 27.84
N MET A 436 -20.06 9.48 26.73
CA MET A 436 -20.84 8.25 26.58
C MET A 436 -20.08 7.23 25.74
N LEU A 437 -20.07 5.99 26.18
CA LEU A 437 -19.56 4.84 25.45
C LEU A 437 -20.73 3.92 25.09
N VAL A 438 -20.88 3.61 23.82
CA VAL A 438 -21.99 2.81 23.27
C VAL A 438 -21.43 1.55 22.63
N ALA A 439 -21.93 0.39 23.03
CA ALA A 439 -21.66 -0.90 22.39
C ALA A 439 -22.97 -1.44 21.81
N ASP A 440 -22.99 -1.83 20.54
CA ASP A 440 -24.17 -2.38 19.84
C ASP A 440 -25.46 -1.56 20.06
N GLY A 441 -25.34 -0.22 20.09
CA GLY A 441 -26.46 0.70 20.30
C GLY A 441 -26.91 0.90 21.76
N ILE A 442 -26.23 0.26 22.72
CA ILE A 442 -26.54 0.36 24.15
C ILE A 442 -25.44 1.17 24.85
N ALA A 443 -25.82 2.19 25.61
CA ALA A 443 -24.88 2.94 26.42
C ALA A 443 -24.35 2.07 27.58
N VAL A 444 -23.03 1.80 27.56
CA VAL A 444 -22.36 0.96 28.56
C VAL A 444 -21.65 1.77 29.64
N VAL A 445 -21.25 2.98 29.31
CA VAL A 445 -20.71 3.97 30.25
C VAL A 445 -21.24 5.34 29.87
N SER A 446 -21.70 6.11 30.86
CA SER A 446 -22.11 7.50 30.62
C SER A 446 -21.70 8.37 31.82
N SER A 447 -21.28 9.61 31.58
CA SER A 447 -21.01 10.61 32.58
C SER A 447 -21.50 11.98 32.13
N SER A 448 -22.27 12.64 32.97
CA SER A 448 -22.70 14.03 32.77
C SER A 448 -21.81 15.05 33.49
N GLU A 449 -20.79 14.59 34.24
CA GLU A 449 -19.85 15.49 34.91
C GLU A 449 -19.04 16.31 33.92
N VAL A 450 -18.90 17.61 34.22
CA VAL A 450 -18.00 18.49 33.49
C VAL A 450 -16.62 18.40 34.09
N ILE A 451 -15.69 17.84 33.31
CA ILE A 451 -14.29 17.70 33.76
C ILE A 451 -13.47 18.79 33.03
N SER A 452 -12.64 19.50 33.79
CA SER A 452 -11.81 20.57 33.22
C SER A 452 -10.34 20.38 33.57
N SER A 453 -9.46 20.78 32.64
CA SER A 453 -8.00 20.73 32.83
C SER A 453 -7.37 22.10 32.64
N LYS A 454 -6.41 22.46 33.49
CA LYS A 454 -5.66 23.73 33.34
C LYS A 454 -4.49 23.65 32.35
N ASN A 455 -3.98 22.46 32.05
CA ASN A 455 -2.76 22.25 31.23
C ASN A 455 -3.04 21.55 29.89
N GLY A 456 -4.24 21.66 29.34
CA GLY A 456 -4.60 21.01 28.10
C GLY A 456 -4.64 19.48 28.15
N LYS A 457 -4.42 18.86 29.32
CA LYS A 457 -4.53 17.41 29.51
C LYS A 457 -5.68 17.10 30.47
N LEU A 458 -6.58 16.22 30.02
CA LEU A 458 -7.77 15.84 30.78
C LEU A 458 -7.89 14.32 30.75
N TYR A 459 -8.11 13.74 31.91
CA TYR A 459 -8.33 12.31 32.06
C TYR A 459 -9.78 12.05 32.51
N CYS A 460 -10.43 11.14 31.80
CA CYS A 460 -11.78 10.67 32.09
C CYS A 460 -11.71 9.18 32.44
N LYS A 461 -12.00 8.83 33.68
CA LYS A 461 -12.05 7.41 34.07
C LYS A 461 -13.24 6.74 33.39
N MET A 462 -12.98 5.65 32.64
CA MET A 462 -13.99 4.85 31.96
C MET A 462 -13.60 3.39 32.04
N ILE A 463 -14.42 2.60 32.70
CA ILE A 463 -14.22 1.16 32.82
C ILE A 463 -15.40 0.49 32.19
N VAL A 464 -15.14 -0.32 31.17
CA VAL A 464 -16.17 -1.13 30.51
C VAL A 464 -16.60 -2.23 31.46
N PRO A 465 -17.91 -2.35 31.83
CA PRO A 465 -18.40 -3.40 32.69
C PRO A 465 -18.12 -4.80 32.15
N ASN A 466 -17.84 -5.75 33.02
CA ASN A 466 -17.69 -7.15 32.66
C ASN A 466 -19.01 -7.68 32.05
N GLY A 467 -18.90 -8.46 30.97
CA GLY A 467 -20.06 -9.05 30.30
C GLY A 467 -20.68 -8.21 29.18
N VAL A 468 -20.12 -7.03 28.88
CA VAL A 468 -20.53 -6.26 27.72
C VAL A 468 -20.03 -6.94 26.46
N ASN A 469 -20.93 -7.28 25.54
CA ASN A 469 -20.56 -7.75 24.21
C ASN A 469 -20.08 -6.55 23.39
N ALA A 470 -18.79 -6.45 23.18
CA ALA A 470 -18.16 -5.38 22.40
C ALA A 470 -17.25 -5.94 21.29
N ASN A 471 -17.64 -7.06 20.69
CA ASN A 471 -16.86 -7.73 19.64
C ASN A 471 -16.61 -6.82 18.42
N ASN A 472 -17.52 -5.89 18.17
CA ASN A 472 -17.41 -4.89 17.10
C ASN A 472 -16.73 -3.58 17.56
N GLY A 473 -16.26 -3.51 18.82
CA GLY A 473 -15.79 -2.28 19.43
C GLY A 473 -16.93 -1.44 20.02
N CYS A 474 -16.60 -0.21 20.42
CA CYS A 474 -17.56 0.76 20.97
C CYS A 474 -17.45 2.10 20.25
N VAL A 475 -18.53 2.86 20.26
CA VAL A 475 -18.54 4.27 19.86
C VAL A 475 -18.46 5.14 21.11
N LEU A 476 -17.45 6.00 21.17
CA LEU A 476 -17.28 7.01 22.19
C LEU A 476 -17.78 8.34 21.68
N THR A 477 -18.76 8.93 22.35
CA THR A 477 -19.21 10.30 22.10
C THR A 477 -18.84 11.19 23.29
N LEU A 478 -18.43 12.41 22.99
CA LEU A 478 -18.13 13.40 24.02
C LEU A 478 -18.25 14.83 23.46
N LYS A 479 -18.56 15.77 24.34
CA LYS A 479 -18.65 17.18 24.02
C LYS A 479 -17.48 17.92 24.65
N LEU A 480 -16.67 18.57 23.81
CA LEU A 480 -15.52 19.36 24.24
C LEU A 480 -15.81 20.85 24.03
N LYS A 481 -15.31 21.66 24.95
CA LYS A 481 -15.35 23.13 24.86
C LYS A 481 -13.99 23.70 25.24
N SER A 482 -13.52 24.69 24.51
CA SER A 482 -12.39 25.54 24.91
C SER A 482 -12.93 26.85 25.47
N LYS A 483 -12.51 27.23 26.65
CA LYS A 483 -12.87 28.53 27.25
C LYS A 483 -12.08 29.68 26.64
N ASP A 484 -10.80 29.44 26.42
CA ASP A 484 -9.83 30.47 26.06
C ASP A 484 -9.02 30.01 24.83
N GLY A 485 -9.16 30.68 23.71
CA GLY A 485 -8.34 30.43 22.51
C GLY A 485 -8.68 29.16 21.73
N ASN A 486 -7.98 28.98 20.65
CA ASN A 486 -8.07 27.77 19.82
C ASN A 486 -7.18 26.69 20.41
N VAL A 487 -7.71 25.49 20.58
CA VAL A 487 -6.96 24.31 21.07
C VAL A 487 -7.21 23.12 20.19
N ALA A 488 -6.19 22.34 20.00
CA ALA A 488 -6.27 21.07 19.27
C ALA A 488 -5.38 20.02 19.92
N GLY A 489 -5.75 18.75 19.79
CA GLY A 489 -5.04 17.68 20.45
C GLY A 489 -5.47 16.30 20.01
N VAL A 490 -5.13 15.33 20.83
CA VAL A 490 -5.33 13.91 20.61
C VAL A 490 -6.16 13.30 21.74
N ILE A 491 -6.84 12.20 21.42
CA ILE A 491 -7.54 11.35 22.37
C ILE A 491 -6.98 9.94 22.32
N ALA A 492 -6.70 9.35 23.47
CA ALA A 492 -6.15 8.01 23.61
C ALA A 492 -6.86 7.23 24.72
N CYS A 493 -6.94 5.90 24.55
CA CYS A 493 -7.36 5.00 25.61
C CYS A 493 -6.22 4.81 26.61
N ASP A 494 -6.55 4.85 27.89
CA ASP A 494 -5.65 4.54 29.02
C ASP A 494 -5.81 3.07 29.37
N MET A 495 -4.73 2.30 29.31
CA MET A 495 -4.73 0.83 29.39
C MET A 495 -4.29 0.33 30.79
#